data_ebf435c855e60adb209ee8877bf1a889
#
_entry.id   ebf435c855e60adb209ee8877bf1a889
#
_cell.length_a   1.000
_cell.length_b   1.000
_cell.length_c   1.000
_cell.angle_alpha   90.00
_cell.angle_beta   90.00
_cell.angle_gamma   90.00
#
_symmetry.space_group_name_H-M   'P 1'
#
loop_
_entity.id
_entity.type
_entity.pdbx_description
1 polymer ?
#
loop_
_entity_poly.entity_id
_entity_poly.type
_entity_poly.pdbx_seq_one_letter_code
_entity_poly.pdbx_strand_id
1 'polypeptide(L)'
;MILIDGKKAAADLREELKKEVLSLKDKHNKVPGLTVILIGDLAPSQIYVRNKEKSANEVGLKSEVIRYPNSVEESEVLKKIDELNNDNSVSGILVQLPLPKHIDKQKVIEAIMPEKDVDGFHPMNVGNLSSGYESSIPCTPLGCYLLIKKIEPNLNGKKAVIVGRSNLNGKPMTQLLLKENCTVTITHSKTNDLKGECLKGDIIVTAVGIPELVKGDWVKKDAIVIDVGINKTENGLVGDVAFDEVSKVAKALTPVPGGVGPMTIACLLKNTIECFKRANK
;
A
#
# COMPACT_ATOMS: atom_id res chain seq x y z
N MET A 1 16.84 11.24 -16.04
CA MET A 1 15.79 10.56 -15.27
C MET A 1 16.11 10.67 -13.76
N ILE A 2 15.09 10.88 -12.94
CA ILE A 2 15.17 10.83 -11.45
C ILE A 2 14.85 9.42 -11.01
N LEU A 3 15.77 8.78 -10.26
CA LEU A 3 15.46 7.51 -9.59
C LEU A 3 14.61 7.79 -8.34
N ILE A 4 13.41 7.25 -8.27
CA ILE A 4 12.51 7.42 -7.12
C ILE A 4 12.91 6.42 -6.03
N ASP A 5 13.79 6.85 -5.13
CA ASP A 5 14.29 6.00 -4.03
C ASP A 5 13.24 5.83 -2.94
N GLY A 6 12.48 4.73 -3.03
CA GLY A 6 11.46 4.38 -2.05
C GLY A 6 12.02 3.98 -0.70
N LYS A 7 13.24 3.45 -0.64
CA LYS A 7 13.90 3.12 0.65
C LYS A 7 14.16 4.40 1.43
N LYS A 8 14.73 5.41 0.77
CA LYS A 8 14.99 6.72 1.38
C LYS A 8 13.66 7.39 1.78
N ALA A 9 12.67 7.43 0.88
CA ALA A 9 11.37 8.03 1.17
C ALA A 9 10.66 7.36 2.36
N ALA A 10 10.73 6.03 2.47
CA ALA A 10 10.18 5.29 3.59
C ALA A 10 10.94 5.54 4.90
N ALA A 11 12.25 5.72 4.85
CA ALA A 11 13.06 6.08 6.02
C ALA A 11 12.70 7.50 6.51
N ASP A 12 12.64 8.48 5.60
CA ASP A 12 12.22 9.84 5.90
C ASP A 12 10.84 9.84 6.58
N LEU A 13 9.86 9.13 6.00
CA LEU A 13 8.51 9.03 6.56
C LEU A 13 8.51 8.38 7.97
N ARG A 14 9.28 7.32 8.19
CA ARG A 14 9.36 6.69 9.52
C ARG A 14 9.94 7.64 10.58
N GLU A 15 10.91 8.46 10.23
CA GLU A 15 11.46 9.48 11.16
C GLU A 15 10.40 10.55 11.51
N GLU A 16 9.58 10.96 10.55
CA GLU A 16 8.44 11.86 10.81
C GLU A 16 7.43 11.20 11.75
N LEU A 17 7.03 9.96 11.46
CA LEU A 17 6.08 9.19 12.26
C LEU A 17 6.60 8.94 13.69
N LYS A 18 7.90 8.71 13.87
CA LYS A 18 8.51 8.55 15.19
C LYS A 18 8.34 9.79 16.05
N LYS A 19 8.55 10.97 15.49
CA LYS A 19 8.32 12.26 16.20
C LYS A 19 6.84 12.42 16.57
N GLU A 20 5.95 12.04 15.64
CA GLU A 20 4.52 12.10 15.86
C GLU A 20 4.07 11.15 16.99
N VAL A 21 4.58 9.91 17.03
CA VAL A 21 4.29 8.95 18.12
C VAL A 21 4.76 9.48 19.48
N LEU A 22 5.94 10.11 19.56
CA LEU A 22 6.42 10.73 20.80
C LEU A 22 5.45 11.82 21.27
N SER A 23 5.03 12.71 20.38
CA SER A 23 4.05 13.75 20.71
C SER A 23 2.71 13.18 21.16
N LEU A 24 2.22 12.12 20.51
CA LEU A 24 0.97 11.44 20.92
C LEU A 24 1.12 10.77 22.28
N LYS A 25 2.27 10.17 22.58
CA LYS A 25 2.57 9.59 23.89
C LYS A 25 2.51 10.63 24.99
N ASP A 26 3.12 11.79 24.76
CA ASP A 26 3.11 12.88 25.75
C ASP A 26 1.69 13.41 25.97
N LYS A 27 0.90 13.54 24.91
CA LYS A 27 -0.47 14.08 24.96
C LYS A 27 -1.47 13.12 25.59
N HIS A 28 -1.41 11.83 25.26
CA HIS A 28 -2.45 10.86 25.61
C HIS A 28 -1.98 9.83 26.67
N ASN A 29 -0.71 9.86 27.08
CA ASN A 29 -0.06 8.84 27.92
C ASN A 29 -0.25 7.41 27.38
N LYS A 30 -0.37 7.29 26.06
CA LYS A 30 -0.59 6.04 25.29
C LYS A 30 0.15 6.13 23.97
N VAL A 31 0.49 4.98 23.40
CA VAL A 31 1.06 4.87 22.05
C VAL A 31 0.15 4.06 21.16
N PRO A 32 0.13 4.31 19.82
CA PRO A 32 -0.64 3.50 18.89
C PRO A 32 -0.23 2.04 18.94
N GLY A 33 -1.22 1.12 18.95
CA GLY A 33 -1.04 -0.32 18.94
C GLY A 33 -1.37 -0.93 17.57
N LEU A 34 -0.46 -1.74 17.04
CA LEU A 34 -0.64 -2.50 15.80
C LEU A 34 -0.61 -3.99 16.10
N THR A 35 -1.69 -4.70 15.81
CA THR A 35 -1.74 -6.17 15.87
C THR A 35 -1.77 -6.77 14.47
N VAL A 36 -0.84 -7.67 14.20
CA VAL A 36 -0.73 -8.40 12.94
C VAL A 36 -1.09 -9.86 13.18
N ILE A 37 -2.07 -10.38 12.45
CA ILE A 37 -2.42 -11.80 12.43
C ILE A 37 -1.72 -12.44 11.23
N LEU A 38 -0.94 -13.50 11.49
CA LEU A 38 -0.26 -14.29 10.48
C LEU A 38 -0.73 -15.73 10.56
N ILE A 39 -1.21 -16.27 9.43
CA ILE A 39 -1.73 -17.63 9.34
C ILE A 39 -0.85 -18.44 8.38
N GLY A 40 -0.34 -19.58 8.86
CA GLY A 40 0.55 -20.46 8.11
C GLY A 40 1.99 -19.99 8.05
N ASP A 41 2.80 -20.74 7.28
CA ASP A 41 4.27 -20.66 7.29
C ASP A 41 4.88 -20.19 5.97
N LEU A 42 4.13 -19.48 5.14
CA LEU A 42 4.65 -18.95 3.87
C LEU A 42 5.85 -18.03 4.12
N ALA A 43 7.02 -18.43 3.63
CA ALA A 43 8.29 -17.71 3.86
C ALA A 43 8.24 -16.21 3.49
N PRO A 44 7.64 -15.79 2.35
CA PRO A 44 7.46 -14.36 2.06
C PRO A 44 6.65 -13.63 3.12
N SER A 45 5.53 -14.22 3.59
CA SER A 45 4.67 -13.62 4.62
C SER A 45 5.41 -13.44 5.94
N GLN A 46 6.22 -14.43 6.35
CA GLN A 46 7.06 -14.36 7.54
C GLN A 46 8.05 -13.18 7.48
N ILE A 47 8.70 -13.00 6.33
CA ILE A 47 9.66 -11.89 6.11
C ILE A 47 8.93 -10.54 6.19
N TYR A 48 7.77 -10.41 5.53
CA TYR A 48 6.99 -9.18 5.54
C TYR A 48 6.52 -8.82 6.95
N VAL A 49 5.99 -9.79 7.71
CA VAL A 49 5.52 -9.57 9.09
C VAL A 49 6.67 -9.17 10.00
N ARG A 50 7.82 -9.83 9.90
CA ARG A 50 9.03 -9.45 10.67
C ARG A 50 9.48 -8.02 10.38
N ASN A 51 9.47 -7.61 9.12
CA ASN A 51 9.84 -6.25 8.72
C ASN A 51 8.82 -5.21 9.22
N LYS A 52 7.52 -5.53 9.22
CA LYS A 52 6.45 -4.69 9.79
C LYS A 52 6.64 -4.49 11.28
N GLU A 53 6.83 -5.59 12.03
CA GLU A 53 7.07 -5.57 13.47
C GLU A 53 8.32 -4.74 13.83
N LYS A 54 9.44 -5.00 13.14
CA LYS A 54 10.67 -4.23 13.31
C LYS A 54 10.42 -2.73 13.10
N SER A 55 9.79 -2.36 11.97
CA SER A 55 9.54 -0.96 11.65
C SER A 55 8.54 -0.30 12.59
N ALA A 56 7.55 -1.02 13.11
CA ALA A 56 6.62 -0.53 14.12
C ALA A 56 7.35 -0.19 15.42
N ASN A 57 8.22 -1.10 15.88
CA ASN A 57 9.04 -0.88 17.08
C ASN A 57 10.03 0.30 16.91
N GLU A 58 10.64 0.46 15.72
CA GLU A 58 11.54 1.58 15.40
C GLU A 58 10.87 2.95 15.54
N VAL A 59 9.60 3.06 15.18
CA VAL A 59 8.84 4.33 15.29
C VAL A 59 8.14 4.48 16.65
N GLY A 60 8.22 3.48 17.55
CA GLY A 60 7.68 3.56 18.91
C GLY A 60 6.22 3.11 19.04
N LEU A 61 5.65 2.40 18.06
CA LEU A 61 4.36 1.76 18.20
C LEU A 61 4.47 0.52 19.11
N LYS A 62 3.38 0.19 19.82
CA LYS A 62 3.22 -1.14 20.41
C LYS A 62 2.86 -2.11 19.30
N SER A 63 3.71 -3.10 19.01
CA SER A 63 3.45 -4.08 17.96
C SER A 63 3.32 -5.48 18.54
N GLU A 64 2.29 -6.21 18.08
CA GLU A 64 2.03 -7.60 18.43
C GLU A 64 1.81 -8.44 17.18
N VAL A 65 2.36 -9.66 17.17
CA VAL A 65 2.16 -10.61 16.08
C VAL A 65 1.53 -11.89 16.62
N ILE A 66 0.29 -12.13 16.25
CA ILE A 66 -0.45 -13.35 16.57
C ILE A 66 -0.23 -14.34 15.43
N ARG A 67 0.23 -15.55 15.76
CA ARG A 67 0.56 -16.59 14.79
C ARG A 67 -0.37 -17.76 14.93
N TYR A 68 -0.96 -18.17 13.82
CA TYR A 68 -1.79 -19.35 13.72
C TYR A 68 -1.19 -20.36 12.75
N PRO A 69 -1.37 -21.67 13.01
CA PRO A 69 -1.02 -22.70 12.05
C PRO A 69 -1.92 -22.60 10.81
N ASN A 70 -1.46 -23.18 9.69
CA ASN A 70 -2.26 -23.21 8.45
C ASN A 70 -3.61 -23.92 8.60
N SER A 71 -3.78 -24.76 9.62
CA SER A 71 -4.99 -25.54 9.92
C SER A 71 -5.97 -24.82 10.84
N VAL A 72 -5.73 -23.57 11.25
CA VAL A 72 -6.65 -22.84 12.14
C VAL A 72 -8.03 -22.70 11.49
N GLU A 73 -9.07 -22.87 12.26
CA GLU A 73 -10.45 -22.69 11.79
C GLU A 73 -10.79 -21.21 11.59
N GLU A 74 -11.59 -20.91 10.56
CA GLU A 74 -12.05 -19.54 10.26
C GLU A 74 -12.70 -18.89 11.48
N SER A 75 -13.53 -19.64 12.21
CA SER A 75 -14.23 -19.17 13.40
C SER A 75 -13.31 -18.69 14.52
N GLU A 76 -12.14 -19.33 14.69
CA GLU A 76 -11.14 -18.91 15.69
C GLU A 76 -10.48 -17.58 15.29
N VAL A 77 -10.16 -17.42 14.00
CA VAL A 77 -9.62 -16.17 13.47
C VAL A 77 -10.63 -15.02 13.63
N LEU A 78 -11.89 -15.24 13.28
CA LEU A 78 -12.96 -14.24 13.41
C LEU A 78 -13.20 -13.87 14.87
N LYS A 79 -13.19 -14.84 15.79
CA LYS A 79 -13.28 -14.58 17.23
C LYS A 79 -12.12 -13.71 17.73
N LYS A 80 -10.89 -14.00 17.28
CA LYS A 80 -9.73 -13.18 17.65
C LYS A 80 -9.84 -11.75 17.12
N ILE A 81 -10.33 -11.57 15.90
CA ILE A 81 -10.58 -10.23 15.34
C ILE A 81 -11.61 -9.48 16.20
N ASP A 82 -12.69 -10.15 16.64
CA ASP A 82 -13.69 -9.51 17.50
C ASP A 82 -13.09 -9.09 18.85
N GLU A 83 -12.27 -9.93 19.48
CA GLU A 83 -11.53 -9.59 20.70
C GLU A 83 -10.64 -8.33 20.48
N LEU A 84 -9.92 -8.26 19.36
CA LEU A 84 -9.06 -7.11 19.01
C LEU A 84 -9.85 -5.85 18.67
N ASN A 85 -11.02 -6.00 18.07
CA ASN A 85 -11.95 -4.90 17.82
C ASN A 85 -12.38 -4.22 19.13
N ASN A 86 -12.58 -5.01 20.18
CA ASN A 86 -13.02 -4.53 21.50
C ASN A 86 -11.87 -4.11 22.42
N ASP A 87 -10.60 -4.32 22.02
CA ASP A 87 -9.44 -3.91 22.80
C ASP A 87 -9.04 -2.46 22.48
N ASN A 88 -9.21 -1.56 23.43
CA ASN A 88 -8.85 -0.14 23.32
C ASN A 88 -7.33 0.11 23.21
N SER A 89 -6.50 -0.89 23.49
CA SER A 89 -5.05 -0.78 23.31
C SER A 89 -4.61 -1.05 21.86
N VAL A 90 -5.49 -1.64 21.05
CA VAL A 90 -5.27 -1.95 19.64
C VAL A 90 -5.87 -0.84 18.77
N SER A 91 -5.01 -0.10 18.11
CA SER A 91 -5.41 0.98 17.20
C SER A 91 -5.58 0.50 15.76
N GLY A 92 -4.89 -0.57 15.39
CA GLY A 92 -4.95 -1.13 14.06
C GLY A 92 -4.77 -2.64 14.04
N ILE A 93 -5.55 -3.28 13.16
CA ILE A 93 -5.54 -4.73 12.94
C ILE A 93 -5.15 -4.98 11.49
N LEU A 94 -4.22 -5.90 11.27
CA LEU A 94 -3.81 -6.37 9.97
C LEU A 94 -3.85 -7.88 9.93
N VAL A 95 -4.53 -8.46 8.95
CA VAL A 95 -4.45 -9.90 8.67
C VAL A 95 -3.61 -10.12 7.42
N GLN A 96 -2.45 -10.75 7.58
CA GLN A 96 -1.47 -10.89 6.50
C GLN A 96 -1.98 -11.82 5.40
N LEU A 97 -2.14 -11.27 4.20
CA LEU A 97 -2.48 -12.04 2.99
C LEU A 97 -1.23 -12.70 2.36
N PRO A 98 -1.38 -13.81 1.65
CA PRO A 98 -2.62 -14.57 1.40
C PRO A 98 -3.04 -15.43 2.58
N LEU A 99 -4.33 -15.76 2.66
CA LEU A 99 -4.91 -16.69 3.62
C LEU A 99 -4.95 -18.13 3.07
N PRO A 100 -5.01 -19.14 3.95
CA PRO A 100 -5.35 -20.51 3.55
C PRO A 100 -6.69 -20.56 2.82
N LYS A 101 -6.84 -21.51 1.88
CA LYS A 101 -8.03 -21.58 0.99
C LYS A 101 -9.37 -21.79 1.71
N HIS A 102 -9.36 -22.38 2.90
CA HIS A 102 -10.55 -22.64 3.70
C HIS A 102 -11.03 -21.44 4.51
N ILE A 103 -10.25 -20.35 4.54
CA ILE A 103 -10.61 -19.12 5.23
C ILE A 103 -11.04 -18.08 4.18
N ASP A 104 -12.28 -17.61 4.32
CA ASP A 104 -12.82 -16.58 3.42
C ASP A 104 -12.18 -15.22 3.71
N LYS A 105 -11.37 -14.78 2.76
CA LYS A 105 -10.69 -13.49 2.83
C LYS A 105 -11.66 -12.31 3.03
N GLN A 106 -12.82 -12.34 2.37
CA GLN A 106 -13.76 -11.23 2.43
C GLN A 106 -14.40 -11.13 3.82
N LYS A 107 -14.82 -12.27 4.41
CA LYS A 107 -15.31 -12.31 5.79
C LYS A 107 -14.29 -11.78 6.79
N VAL A 108 -13.01 -12.18 6.63
CA VAL A 108 -11.93 -11.72 7.51
C VAL A 108 -11.74 -10.20 7.40
N ILE A 109 -11.76 -9.64 6.19
CA ILE A 109 -11.64 -8.19 5.96
C ILE A 109 -12.83 -7.46 6.60
N GLU A 110 -14.06 -7.95 6.40
CA GLU A 110 -15.29 -7.33 6.90
C GLU A 110 -15.47 -7.48 8.42
N ALA A 111 -14.82 -8.45 9.04
CA ALA A 111 -14.82 -8.63 10.49
C ALA A 111 -13.98 -7.58 11.23
N ILE A 112 -12.99 -6.96 10.57
CA ILE A 112 -12.21 -5.89 11.18
C ILE A 112 -13.05 -4.62 11.19
N MET A 113 -13.17 -3.94 12.34
CA MET A 113 -13.85 -2.64 12.40
C MET A 113 -13.18 -1.64 11.45
N PRO A 114 -13.95 -0.87 10.64
CA PRO A 114 -13.40 0.10 9.68
C PRO A 114 -12.39 1.08 10.29
N GLU A 115 -12.60 1.45 11.55
CA GLU A 115 -11.74 2.37 12.31
C GLU A 115 -10.39 1.75 12.68
N LYS A 116 -10.30 0.41 12.71
CA LYS A 116 -9.07 -0.36 13.00
C LYS A 116 -8.48 -1.06 11.77
N ASP A 117 -9.14 -0.96 10.61
CA ASP A 117 -8.63 -1.49 9.35
C ASP A 117 -7.46 -0.61 8.84
N VAL A 118 -6.25 -1.02 9.13
CA VAL A 118 -5.04 -0.27 8.72
C VAL A 118 -4.57 -0.58 7.30
N ASP A 119 -5.09 -1.65 6.68
CA ASP A 119 -4.85 -1.96 5.27
C ASP A 119 -5.77 -1.18 4.32
N GLY A 120 -6.89 -0.64 4.83
CA GLY A 120 -7.86 0.12 4.05
C GLY A 120 -8.67 -0.73 3.07
N PHE A 121 -8.88 -2.02 3.38
CA PHE A 121 -9.58 -2.96 2.50
C PHE A 121 -11.05 -3.16 2.86
N HIS A 122 -11.46 -2.74 4.06
CA HIS A 122 -12.85 -2.83 4.46
C HIS A 122 -13.75 -2.04 3.51
N PRO A 123 -14.91 -2.58 3.07
CA PRO A 123 -15.81 -1.91 2.12
C PRO A 123 -16.19 -0.48 2.51
N MET A 124 -16.35 -0.19 3.81
CA MET A 124 -16.59 1.17 4.30
C MET A 124 -15.42 2.11 4.00
N ASN A 125 -14.18 1.70 4.24
CA ASN A 125 -12.99 2.51 3.93
C ASN A 125 -12.85 2.73 2.42
N VAL A 126 -13.12 1.70 1.62
CA VAL A 126 -13.13 1.81 0.15
C VAL A 126 -14.21 2.79 -0.32
N GLY A 127 -15.42 2.72 0.24
CA GLY A 127 -16.52 3.64 -0.04
C GLY A 127 -16.20 5.08 0.37
N ASN A 128 -15.65 5.27 1.57
CA ASN A 128 -15.24 6.56 2.09
C ASN A 128 -14.14 7.19 1.21
N LEU A 129 -13.11 6.42 0.83
CA LEU A 129 -12.07 6.89 -0.09
C LEU A 129 -12.66 7.35 -1.42
N SER A 130 -13.59 6.58 -1.98
CA SER A 130 -14.25 6.90 -3.26
C SER A 130 -15.13 8.14 -3.16
N SER A 131 -15.75 8.37 -2.01
CA SER A 131 -16.64 9.53 -1.74
C SER A 131 -15.89 10.75 -1.20
N GLY A 132 -14.57 10.66 -1.03
CA GLY A 132 -13.74 11.75 -0.53
C GLY A 132 -13.76 11.97 0.99
N TYR A 133 -14.38 11.05 1.74
CA TYR A 133 -14.38 11.08 3.21
C TYR A 133 -13.06 10.59 3.80
N GLU A 134 -12.86 10.89 5.09
CA GLU A 134 -11.72 10.39 5.86
C GLU A 134 -11.79 8.86 6.00
N SER A 135 -10.71 8.17 5.65
CA SER A 135 -10.64 6.70 5.69
C SER A 135 -9.20 6.23 5.82
N SER A 136 -9.03 4.97 6.20
CA SER A 136 -7.77 4.28 5.95
C SER A 136 -7.60 4.06 4.44
N ILE A 137 -6.41 4.38 3.92
CA ILE A 137 -6.10 4.25 2.50
C ILE A 137 -5.23 3.00 2.31
N PRO A 138 -5.48 2.15 1.31
CA PRO A 138 -4.62 1.01 1.05
C PRO A 138 -3.14 1.39 1.00
N CYS A 139 -2.31 0.67 1.77
CA CYS A 139 -0.93 1.09 2.07
C CYS A 139 -0.06 1.26 0.83
N THR A 140 -0.16 0.35 -0.15
CA THR A 140 0.63 0.42 -1.38
C THR A 140 0.22 1.60 -2.27
N PRO A 141 -1.07 1.84 -2.58
CA PRO A 141 -1.52 3.05 -3.26
C PRO A 141 -1.13 4.34 -2.55
N LEU A 142 -1.24 4.38 -1.22
CA LEU A 142 -0.79 5.54 -0.44
C LEU A 142 0.71 5.78 -0.62
N GLY A 143 1.51 4.73 -0.60
CA GLY A 143 2.95 4.80 -0.87
C GLY A 143 3.26 5.34 -2.27
N CYS A 144 2.58 4.83 -3.30
CA CYS A 144 2.70 5.33 -4.67
C CYS A 144 2.35 6.82 -4.76
N TYR A 145 1.24 7.21 -4.15
CA TYR A 145 0.79 8.60 -4.11
C TYR A 145 1.83 9.52 -3.48
N LEU A 146 2.37 9.15 -2.32
CA LEU A 146 3.42 9.95 -1.65
C LEU A 146 4.69 10.07 -2.47
N LEU A 147 5.09 9.02 -3.18
CA LEU A 147 6.24 9.05 -4.09
C LEU A 147 5.99 9.98 -5.29
N ILE A 148 4.80 9.95 -5.87
CA ILE A 148 4.41 10.86 -6.96
C ILE A 148 4.45 12.31 -6.48
N LYS A 149 3.83 12.62 -5.33
CA LYS A 149 3.78 13.96 -4.74
C LYS A 149 5.18 14.52 -4.41
N LYS A 150 6.13 13.67 -4.09
CA LYS A 150 7.53 14.07 -3.84
C LYS A 150 8.25 14.53 -5.12
N ILE A 151 7.86 14.00 -6.29
CA ILE A 151 8.42 14.35 -7.60
C ILE A 151 7.66 15.52 -8.23
N GLU A 152 6.34 15.52 -8.10
CA GLU A 152 5.44 16.50 -8.68
C GLU A 152 4.38 16.90 -7.63
N PRO A 153 4.61 17.99 -6.90
CA PRO A 153 3.68 18.43 -5.84
C PRO A 153 2.31 18.88 -6.39
N ASN A 154 2.24 19.40 -7.60
CA ASN A 154 1.01 19.83 -8.24
C ASN A 154 0.59 18.86 -9.35
N LEU A 155 -0.49 18.12 -9.13
CA LEU A 155 -1.01 17.14 -10.07
C LEU A 155 -2.21 17.64 -10.87
N ASN A 156 -2.67 18.90 -10.67
CA ASN A 156 -3.84 19.45 -11.34
C ASN A 156 -3.74 19.32 -12.87
N GLY A 157 -4.76 18.71 -13.48
CA GLY A 157 -4.86 18.53 -14.92
C GLY A 157 -3.93 17.49 -15.54
N LYS A 158 -3.08 16.80 -14.74
CA LYS A 158 -2.24 15.71 -15.23
C LYS A 158 -3.10 14.53 -15.68
N LYS A 159 -2.65 13.86 -16.74
CA LYS A 159 -3.24 12.59 -17.19
C LYS A 159 -2.55 11.44 -16.47
N ALA A 160 -3.30 10.66 -15.70
CA ALA A 160 -2.79 9.50 -15.01
C ALA A 160 -3.35 8.22 -15.62
N VAL A 161 -2.48 7.26 -15.93
CA VAL A 161 -2.85 5.95 -16.46
C VAL A 161 -2.49 4.89 -15.43
N ILE A 162 -3.49 4.14 -15.01
CA ILE A 162 -3.34 3.05 -14.05
C ILE A 162 -3.44 1.73 -14.82
N VAL A 163 -2.35 0.97 -14.84
CA VAL A 163 -2.30 -0.34 -15.46
C VAL A 163 -2.58 -1.40 -14.40
N GLY A 164 -3.82 -1.92 -14.40
CA GLY A 164 -4.35 -2.83 -13.39
C GLY A 164 -5.56 -2.25 -12.65
N ARG A 165 -6.54 -3.12 -12.32
CA ARG A 165 -7.80 -2.73 -11.68
C ARG A 165 -8.15 -3.52 -10.41
N SER A 166 -7.13 -3.98 -9.69
CA SER A 166 -7.35 -4.72 -8.45
C SER A 166 -7.95 -3.81 -7.37
N ASN A 167 -8.71 -4.41 -6.43
CA ASN A 167 -9.22 -3.69 -5.26
C ASN A 167 -8.08 -3.25 -4.33
N LEU A 168 -6.92 -3.91 -4.41
CA LEU A 168 -5.78 -3.64 -3.54
C LEU A 168 -4.94 -2.45 -4.03
N ASN A 169 -4.84 -2.24 -5.34
CA ASN A 169 -3.93 -1.26 -5.94
C ASN A 169 -4.62 -0.33 -6.95
N GLY A 170 -5.08 -0.86 -8.08
CA GLY A 170 -5.52 -0.03 -9.21
C GLY A 170 -6.69 0.88 -8.88
N LYS A 171 -7.77 0.34 -8.30
CA LYS A 171 -8.95 1.14 -7.94
C LYS A 171 -8.65 2.22 -6.90
N PRO A 172 -8.01 1.93 -5.75
CA PRO A 172 -7.68 2.97 -4.79
C PRO A 172 -6.69 4.00 -5.34
N MET A 173 -5.75 3.60 -6.20
CA MET A 173 -4.84 4.55 -6.85
C MET A 173 -5.60 5.53 -7.75
N THR A 174 -6.63 5.06 -8.46
CA THR A 174 -7.53 5.89 -9.26
C THR A 174 -8.19 6.97 -8.40
N GLN A 175 -8.72 6.61 -7.25
CA GLN A 175 -9.39 7.56 -6.34
C GLN A 175 -8.41 8.62 -5.80
N LEU A 176 -7.20 8.22 -5.44
CA LEU A 176 -6.18 9.14 -4.94
C LEU A 176 -5.78 10.19 -5.98
N LEU A 177 -5.55 9.77 -7.22
CA LEU A 177 -5.17 10.69 -8.29
C LEU A 177 -6.34 11.55 -8.79
N LEU A 178 -7.57 11.01 -8.76
CA LEU A 178 -8.77 11.79 -9.06
C LEU A 178 -8.97 12.91 -8.02
N LYS A 179 -8.74 12.64 -6.73
CA LYS A 179 -8.79 13.63 -5.65
C LYS A 179 -7.77 14.76 -5.85
N GLU A 180 -6.66 14.50 -6.53
CA GLU A 180 -5.62 15.48 -6.90
C GLU A 180 -5.92 16.19 -8.23
N ASN A 181 -7.16 16.12 -8.73
CA ASN A 181 -7.61 16.71 -10.00
C ASN A 181 -6.90 16.15 -11.24
N CYS A 182 -6.40 14.93 -11.21
CA CYS A 182 -5.94 14.23 -12.39
C CYS A 182 -7.10 13.78 -13.26
N THR A 183 -6.92 13.75 -14.59
CA THR A 183 -7.74 12.95 -15.49
C THR A 183 -7.21 11.51 -15.45
N VAL A 184 -8.01 10.56 -14.94
CA VAL A 184 -7.53 9.20 -14.69
C VAL A 184 -8.13 8.20 -15.66
N THR A 185 -7.27 7.44 -16.33
CA THR A 185 -7.64 6.26 -17.13
C THR A 185 -7.20 5.01 -16.40
N ILE A 186 -8.14 4.11 -16.10
CA ILE A 186 -7.83 2.80 -15.53
C ILE A 186 -7.90 1.73 -16.62
N THR A 187 -6.85 0.94 -16.76
CA THR A 187 -6.71 -0.07 -17.82
C THR A 187 -6.63 -1.48 -17.22
N HIS A 188 -6.87 -2.49 -18.04
CA HIS A 188 -6.92 -3.88 -17.61
C HIS A 188 -6.71 -4.84 -18.79
N SER A 189 -6.69 -6.15 -18.55
CA SER A 189 -6.48 -7.21 -19.56
C SER A 189 -7.48 -7.24 -20.73
N LYS A 190 -8.53 -6.42 -20.69
CA LYS A 190 -9.54 -6.28 -21.76
C LYS A 190 -9.48 -4.90 -22.42
N THR A 191 -8.49 -4.07 -22.11
CA THR A 191 -8.24 -2.81 -22.80
C THR A 191 -7.69 -3.08 -24.18
N ASN A 192 -8.34 -2.56 -25.23
CA ASN A 192 -7.98 -2.87 -26.62
C ASN A 192 -6.60 -2.36 -27.02
N ASP A 193 -6.27 -1.11 -26.67
CA ASP A 193 -4.99 -0.46 -26.98
C ASP A 193 -4.30 0.02 -25.70
N LEU A 194 -3.75 -0.92 -24.94
CA LEU A 194 -3.07 -0.62 -23.69
C LEU A 194 -1.85 0.29 -23.91
N LYS A 195 -1.09 0.06 -24.97
CA LYS A 195 0.06 0.92 -25.33
C LYS A 195 -0.38 2.35 -25.61
N GLY A 196 -1.39 2.54 -26.43
CA GLY A 196 -1.91 3.86 -26.78
C GLY A 196 -2.48 4.59 -25.56
N GLU A 197 -3.09 3.88 -24.61
CA GLU A 197 -3.50 4.50 -23.34
C GLU A 197 -2.31 4.93 -22.51
N CYS A 198 -1.28 4.09 -22.35
CA CYS A 198 -0.06 4.43 -21.60
C CYS A 198 0.63 5.67 -22.16
N LEU A 199 0.73 5.82 -23.48
CA LEU A 199 1.35 6.97 -24.14
C LEU A 199 0.66 8.31 -23.85
N LYS A 200 -0.59 8.32 -23.38
CA LYS A 200 -1.31 9.54 -22.99
C LYS A 200 -0.94 10.02 -21.57
N GLY A 201 -0.30 9.16 -20.76
CA GLY A 201 -0.08 9.39 -19.33
C GLY A 201 1.11 10.31 -19.04
N ASP A 202 0.87 11.38 -18.27
CA ASP A 202 1.92 12.13 -17.60
C ASP A 202 2.42 11.38 -16.35
N ILE A 203 1.55 10.52 -15.80
CA ILE A 203 1.81 9.61 -14.68
C ILE A 203 1.34 8.23 -15.10
N ILE A 204 2.18 7.22 -14.93
CA ILE A 204 1.84 5.81 -15.15
C ILE A 204 2.07 5.05 -13.84
N VAL A 205 1.06 4.29 -13.39
CA VAL A 205 1.20 3.38 -12.25
C VAL A 205 0.87 1.98 -12.70
N THR A 206 1.80 1.04 -12.55
CA THR A 206 1.65 -0.35 -13.00
C THR A 206 1.50 -1.30 -11.81
N ALA A 207 0.47 -2.14 -11.80
CA ALA A 207 0.20 -3.09 -10.72
C ALA A 207 -0.55 -4.33 -11.26
N VAL A 208 0.10 -5.10 -12.12
CA VAL A 208 -0.48 -6.26 -12.81
C VAL A 208 0.22 -7.59 -12.55
N GLY A 209 1.46 -7.56 -12.04
CA GLY A 209 2.25 -8.76 -11.79
C GLY A 209 2.69 -9.48 -13.07
N ILE A 210 2.97 -8.73 -14.13
CA ILE A 210 3.50 -9.26 -15.41
C ILE A 210 4.88 -8.65 -15.64
N PRO A 211 5.95 -9.46 -15.65
CA PRO A 211 7.31 -8.98 -15.80
C PRO A 211 7.47 -8.10 -17.03
N GLU A 212 8.00 -6.88 -16.82
CA GLU A 212 8.39 -5.95 -17.88
C GLU A 212 7.34 -5.72 -18.99
N LEU A 213 6.06 -5.72 -18.62
CA LEU A 213 4.94 -5.51 -19.56
C LEU A 213 5.04 -4.14 -20.23
N VAL A 214 5.31 -3.09 -19.47
CA VAL A 214 5.39 -1.71 -19.96
C VAL A 214 6.79 -1.44 -20.49
N LYS A 215 6.90 -1.23 -21.79
CA LYS A 215 8.16 -0.97 -22.51
C LYS A 215 8.45 0.52 -22.66
N GLY A 216 9.66 0.88 -23.07
CA GLY A 216 10.06 2.27 -23.28
C GLY A 216 9.22 3.02 -24.30
N ASP A 217 8.79 2.35 -25.36
CA ASP A 217 7.94 2.89 -26.41
C ASP A 217 6.44 2.98 -26.04
N TRP A 218 6.08 2.61 -24.80
CA TRP A 218 4.74 2.80 -24.23
C TRP A 218 4.65 4.03 -23.34
N VAL A 219 5.78 4.64 -23.03
CA VAL A 219 5.87 5.73 -22.05
C VAL A 219 6.04 7.06 -22.76
N LYS A 220 5.18 8.02 -22.43
CA LYS A 220 5.31 9.39 -22.88
C LYS A 220 6.62 9.99 -22.35
N LYS A 221 7.31 10.76 -23.21
CA LYS A 221 8.51 11.49 -22.78
C LYS A 221 8.21 12.34 -21.54
N ASP A 222 9.12 12.30 -20.58
CA ASP A 222 9.05 13.03 -19.31
C ASP A 222 7.88 12.59 -18.38
N ALA A 223 7.29 11.41 -18.58
CA ALA A 223 6.31 10.85 -17.66
C ALA A 223 6.95 10.41 -16.33
N ILE A 224 6.15 10.41 -15.26
CA ILE A 224 6.48 9.80 -13.97
C ILE A 224 5.94 8.37 -13.98
N VAL A 225 6.79 7.39 -13.72
CA VAL A 225 6.42 5.97 -13.76
C VAL A 225 6.63 5.33 -12.39
N ILE A 226 5.55 4.78 -11.85
CA ILE A 226 5.53 4.05 -10.57
C ILE A 226 5.28 2.58 -10.85
N ASP A 227 6.25 1.75 -10.57
CA ASP A 227 6.18 0.31 -10.73
C ASP A 227 5.90 -0.37 -9.38
N VAL A 228 4.71 -0.95 -9.24
CA VAL A 228 4.26 -1.71 -8.06
C VAL A 228 4.59 -3.19 -8.20
N GLY A 229 4.88 -3.64 -9.42
CA GLY A 229 5.14 -5.05 -9.73
C GLY A 229 6.33 -5.59 -8.94
N ILE A 230 6.21 -6.83 -8.47
CA ILE A 230 7.31 -7.61 -7.89
C ILE A 230 7.20 -9.02 -8.47
N ASN A 231 7.98 -9.28 -9.49
CA ASN A 231 7.98 -10.53 -10.23
C ASN A 231 9.30 -11.26 -10.02
N LYS A 232 9.23 -12.52 -9.63
CA LYS A 232 10.40 -13.37 -9.51
C LYS A 232 10.71 -14.01 -10.87
N THR A 233 11.91 -13.77 -11.37
CA THR A 233 12.44 -14.37 -12.59
C THR A 233 13.69 -15.19 -12.28
N GLU A 234 14.24 -15.89 -13.25
CA GLU A 234 15.52 -16.60 -13.12
C GLU A 234 16.69 -15.64 -12.81
N ASN A 235 16.58 -14.40 -13.29
CA ASN A 235 17.60 -13.36 -13.11
C ASN A 235 17.38 -12.47 -11.88
N GLY A 236 16.41 -12.80 -11.01
CA GLY A 236 16.11 -12.03 -9.81
C GLY A 236 14.70 -11.41 -9.80
N LEU A 237 14.56 -10.32 -9.06
CA LEU A 237 13.27 -9.59 -8.96
C LEU A 237 13.23 -8.48 -10.01
N VAL A 238 12.14 -8.44 -10.78
CA VAL A 238 11.84 -7.38 -11.75
C VAL A 238 10.44 -6.82 -11.50
N GLY A 239 10.20 -5.63 -12.00
CA GLY A 239 8.89 -5.00 -11.96
C GLY A 239 7.99 -5.37 -13.13
N ASP A 240 6.87 -4.64 -13.24
CA ASP A 240 5.97 -4.69 -14.40
C ASP A 240 6.47 -3.78 -15.54
N VAL A 241 7.54 -3.00 -15.29
CA VAL A 241 8.12 -2.03 -16.21
C VAL A 241 9.50 -2.49 -16.66
N ALA A 242 9.78 -2.44 -17.97
CA ALA A 242 11.13 -2.66 -18.52
C ALA A 242 12.05 -1.48 -18.14
N PHE A 243 12.69 -1.60 -16.99
CA PHE A 243 13.41 -0.52 -16.33
C PHE A 243 14.43 0.16 -17.24
N ASP A 244 15.27 -0.62 -17.92
CA ASP A 244 16.37 -0.09 -18.76
C ASP A 244 15.86 0.70 -19.98
N GLU A 245 14.71 0.31 -20.53
CA GLU A 245 14.08 1.01 -21.64
C GLU A 245 13.40 2.29 -21.16
N VAL A 246 12.56 2.16 -20.12
CA VAL A 246 11.74 3.27 -19.60
C VAL A 246 12.61 4.33 -18.94
N SER A 247 13.73 3.97 -18.35
CA SER A 247 14.69 4.92 -17.75
C SER A 247 15.26 5.95 -18.76
N LYS A 248 15.25 5.62 -20.05
CA LYS A 248 15.72 6.52 -21.12
C LYS A 248 14.69 7.57 -21.54
N VAL A 249 13.42 7.36 -21.16
CA VAL A 249 12.27 8.17 -21.63
C VAL A 249 11.60 8.93 -20.50
N ALA A 250 11.44 8.28 -19.33
CA ALA A 250 10.72 8.83 -18.18
C ALA A 250 11.50 9.99 -17.52
N LYS A 251 10.74 10.96 -16.95
CA LYS A 251 11.28 11.98 -16.02
C LYS A 251 11.75 11.34 -14.72
N ALA A 252 10.93 10.43 -14.20
CA ALA A 252 11.19 9.75 -12.92
C ALA A 252 10.62 8.33 -12.95
N LEU A 253 11.31 7.37 -12.30
CA LEU A 253 10.96 5.95 -12.30
C LEU A 253 11.32 5.32 -10.96
N THR A 254 10.43 4.47 -10.41
CA THR A 254 10.76 3.64 -9.24
C THR A 254 11.55 2.41 -9.64
N PRO A 255 12.58 2.02 -8.90
CA PRO A 255 13.27 0.75 -9.10
C PRO A 255 12.50 -0.42 -8.48
N VAL A 256 12.71 -1.63 -8.99
CA VAL A 256 12.27 -2.88 -8.36
C VAL A 256 13.49 -3.80 -8.22
N PRO A 257 13.86 -4.19 -6.99
CA PRO A 257 13.31 -3.79 -5.69
C PRO A 257 13.76 -2.39 -5.22
N GLY A 258 13.08 -1.86 -4.19
CA GLY A 258 13.51 -0.63 -3.50
C GLY A 258 12.69 0.62 -3.81
N GLY A 259 11.72 0.51 -4.71
CA GLY A 259 10.73 1.56 -4.98
C GLY A 259 9.53 1.51 -4.04
N VAL A 260 8.40 0.99 -4.49
CA VAL A 260 7.11 1.03 -3.77
C VAL A 260 7.09 0.16 -2.50
N GLY A 261 7.71 -1.02 -2.51
CA GLY A 261 7.64 -1.98 -1.39
C GLY A 261 7.98 -1.40 -0.01
N PRO A 262 9.10 -0.67 0.17
CA PRO A 262 9.43 -0.03 1.44
C PRO A 262 8.37 0.96 1.93
N MET A 263 7.74 1.69 1.02
CA MET A 263 6.67 2.66 1.33
C MET A 263 5.41 1.98 1.86
N THR A 264 5.09 0.77 1.39
CA THR A 264 3.92 0.01 1.89
C THR A 264 3.99 -0.19 3.41
N ILE A 265 5.17 -0.52 3.95
CA ILE A 265 5.35 -0.69 5.40
C ILE A 265 5.24 0.67 6.12
N ALA A 266 5.89 1.71 5.63
CA ALA A 266 5.81 3.03 6.23
C ALA A 266 4.37 3.59 6.25
N CYS A 267 3.60 3.34 5.18
CA CYS A 267 2.18 3.74 5.10
C CYS A 267 1.28 2.93 6.03
N LEU A 268 1.59 1.65 6.30
CA LEU A 268 0.90 0.87 7.33
C LEU A 268 1.05 1.52 8.71
N LEU A 269 2.26 1.94 9.06
CA LEU A 269 2.50 2.62 10.34
C LEU A 269 1.76 3.96 10.40
N LYS A 270 1.77 4.71 9.29
CA LYS A 270 1.00 5.95 9.17
C LYS A 270 -0.50 5.71 9.38
N ASN A 271 -1.10 4.72 8.72
CA ASN A 271 -2.51 4.38 8.91
C ASN A 271 -2.80 4.00 10.37
N THR A 272 -1.92 3.24 11.02
CA THR A 272 -2.08 2.87 12.44
C THR A 272 -2.12 4.10 13.34
N ILE A 273 -1.25 5.08 13.10
CA ILE A 273 -1.22 6.35 13.82
C ILE A 273 -2.50 7.16 13.55
N GLU A 274 -2.96 7.22 12.31
CA GLU A 274 -4.20 7.92 11.96
C GLU A 274 -5.44 7.25 12.61
N CYS A 275 -5.49 5.91 12.68
CA CYS A 275 -6.53 5.19 13.42
C CYS A 275 -6.51 5.56 14.91
N PHE A 276 -5.34 5.59 15.54
CA PHE A 276 -5.19 6.02 16.92
C PHE A 276 -5.69 7.46 17.14
N LYS A 277 -5.32 8.38 16.25
CA LYS A 277 -5.74 9.79 16.33
C LYS A 277 -7.25 9.93 16.22
N ARG A 278 -7.87 9.18 15.30
CA ARG A 278 -9.34 9.18 15.13
C ARG A 278 -10.05 8.68 16.38
N ALA A 279 -9.53 7.65 17.02
CA ALA A 279 -10.11 7.08 18.25
C ALA A 279 -9.89 7.95 19.51
N ASN A 280 -9.01 8.95 19.48
CA ASN A 280 -8.66 9.83 20.61
C ASN A 280 -8.90 11.34 20.31
N LYS A 281 -9.79 11.64 19.34
CA LYS A 281 -10.24 13.01 19.03
C LYS A 281 -11.14 13.60 20.12
#